data_84f5531b830681e4a717d4caa3567802
#
_entry.id   84f5531b830681e4a717d4caa3567802
#
_cell.length_a   1.000
_cell.length_b   1.000
_cell.length_c   1.000
_cell.angle_alpha   90.00
_cell.angle_beta   90.00
_cell.angle_gamma   90.00
#
_symmetry.space_group_name_H-M   'P 1'
#
loop_
_entity.id
_entity.type
_entity.pdbx_description
1 polymer ?
#
loop_
_entity_poly.entity_id
_entity_poly.type
_entity_poly.pdbx_seq_one_letter_code
_entity_poly.pdbx_strand_id
1 'polypeptide(L)'
;MPSSTGWVSTGEAFQSLNLALHKTALGPYLQFGAPDVGQTTHLGPIIKQTGVFAPRDVPDVYAFMREAGALSFDWRGSPEGQFHSFGIAEGNAMLWAYAFGRRKKALEGKAPLLPIVTVYDKFFERGFNQLDYAVYANARFIAVGVPSGTGLSRETATHQSIQTLRMMMDLPGLIAYEPAFAADLHAIYGHALARLWDEDGEAFYLRLTTQPLEQAEVPEGHAELAVRGGYWLVGDDVRVGAVGAHGFERRV
;
A
#
# COMPACT_ATOMS: atom_id res chain seq x y z
N MET A 1 4.99 -19.57 3.78
CA MET A 1 5.40 -18.18 4.10
C MET A 1 6.89 -18.11 3.79
N PRO A 2 7.40 -17.13 3.03
CA PRO A 2 8.85 -16.97 2.93
C PRO A 2 9.38 -16.63 4.31
N SER A 3 10.40 -17.36 4.75
CA SER A 3 11.09 -17.12 6.01
C SER A 3 11.78 -15.76 5.91
N SER A 4 11.38 -14.81 6.72
CA SER A 4 11.95 -13.46 6.80
C SER A 4 13.27 -13.46 7.60
N THR A 5 14.19 -14.35 7.25
CA THR A 5 15.54 -14.33 7.82
C THR A 5 16.44 -13.56 6.88
N GLY A 6 17.01 -12.47 7.35
CA GLY A 6 17.93 -11.63 6.58
C GLY A 6 17.51 -10.15 6.55
N TRP A 7 18.13 -9.40 5.67
CA TRP A 7 17.85 -7.97 5.48
C TRP A 7 16.76 -7.78 4.43
N VAL A 8 15.64 -7.20 4.84
CA VAL A 8 14.49 -6.92 3.97
C VAL A 8 13.84 -5.61 4.37
N SER A 9 13.39 -4.83 3.40
CA SER A 9 12.57 -3.64 3.65
C SER A 9 11.08 -3.99 3.69
N THR A 10 10.27 -3.17 4.36
CA THR A 10 8.81 -3.36 4.35
C THR A 10 8.23 -3.13 2.96
N GLY A 11 8.86 -2.30 2.11
CA GLY A 11 8.50 -2.13 0.70
C GLY A 11 8.72 -3.42 -0.13
N GLU A 12 9.85 -4.11 0.05
CA GLU A 12 10.11 -5.41 -0.60
C GLU A 12 9.16 -6.50 -0.10
N ALA A 13 8.86 -6.51 1.20
CA ALA A 13 7.89 -7.42 1.78
C ALA A 13 6.48 -7.17 1.21
N PHE A 14 6.07 -5.91 1.04
CA PHE A 14 4.82 -5.51 0.40
C PHE A 14 4.72 -6.02 -1.05
N GLN A 15 5.78 -5.83 -1.84
CA GLN A 15 5.86 -6.35 -3.21
C GLN A 15 5.68 -7.87 -3.24
N SER A 16 6.45 -8.58 -2.43
CA SER A 16 6.45 -10.05 -2.38
C SER A 16 5.08 -10.60 -1.96
N LEU A 17 4.45 -9.95 -0.99
CA LEU A 17 3.13 -10.33 -0.49
C LEU A 17 2.06 -10.15 -1.56
N ASN A 18 2.05 -9.03 -2.29
CA ASN A 18 1.09 -8.80 -3.37
C ASN A 18 1.26 -9.77 -4.55
N LEU A 19 2.51 -10.11 -4.90
CA LEU A 19 2.79 -11.14 -5.90
C LEU A 19 2.27 -12.53 -5.47
N ALA A 20 2.36 -12.85 -4.20
CA ALA A 20 1.81 -14.10 -3.66
C ALA A 20 0.28 -14.08 -3.63
N LEU A 21 -0.33 -13.00 -3.16
CA LEU A 21 -1.78 -12.83 -3.09
C LEU A 21 -2.43 -12.86 -4.47
N HIS A 22 -1.78 -12.28 -5.48
CA HIS A 22 -2.29 -12.32 -6.86
C HIS A 22 -2.48 -13.74 -7.39
N LYS A 23 -1.72 -14.72 -6.90
CA LYS A 23 -1.84 -16.14 -7.26
C LYS A 23 -2.96 -16.88 -6.51
N THR A 24 -3.63 -16.21 -5.61
CA THR A 24 -4.75 -16.78 -4.81
C THR A 24 -6.10 -16.38 -5.40
N ALA A 25 -7.17 -16.84 -4.77
CA ALA A 25 -8.55 -16.45 -5.11
C ALA A 25 -8.80 -14.94 -4.92
N LEU A 26 -7.95 -14.20 -4.20
CA LEU A 26 -8.01 -12.75 -4.04
C LEU A 26 -7.47 -12.00 -5.26
N GLY A 27 -6.61 -12.62 -6.06
CA GLY A 27 -5.92 -11.98 -7.19
C GLY A 27 -6.82 -11.14 -8.10
N PRO A 28 -7.96 -11.65 -8.57
CA PRO A 28 -8.87 -10.90 -9.45
C PRO A 28 -9.49 -9.64 -8.84
N TYR A 29 -9.50 -9.52 -7.52
CA TYR A 29 -10.10 -8.39 -6.81
C TYR A 29 -9.09 -7.30 -6.45
N LEU A 30 -7.80 -7.61 -6.46
CA LEU A 30 -6.73 -6.65 -6.18
C LEU A 30 -6.65 -5.62 -7.32
N GLN A 31 -6.69 -4.35 -6.97
CA GLN A 31 -6.52 -3.25 -7.90
C GLN A 31 -5.44 -2.31 -7.36
N PHE A 32 -4.48 -1.99 -8.20
CA PHE A 32 -3.33 -1.18 -7.82
C PHE A 32 -3.38 0.16 -8.53
N GLY A 33 -3.09 1.22 -7.82
CA GLY A 33 -3.04 2.56 -8.39
C GLY A 33 -1.80 3.30 -7.91
N ALA A 34 -1.18 4.06 -8.81
CA ALA A 34 -0.11 4.99 -8.44
C ALA A 34 -0.08 6.19 -9.38
N PRO A 35 0.33 7.38 -8.90
CA PRO A 35 0.80 8.42 -9.81
C PRO A 35 2.04 7.93 -10.55
N ASP A 36 2.86 8.79 -11.09
CA ASP A 36 4.04 8.42 -11.90
C ASP A 36 5.21 7.78 -11.09
N VAL A 37 4.87 6.91 -10.14
CA VAL A 37 5.85 6.29 -9.22
C VAL A 37 5.66 4.77 -9.04
N GLY A 38 4.87 4.12 -9.88
CA GLY A 38 4.54 2.69 -9.72
C GLY A 38 5.77 1.78 -9.62
N GLN A 39 6.83 2.06 -10.37
CA GLN A 39 8.08 1.29 -10.32
C GLN A 39 8.81 1.45 -8.98
N THR A 40 8.96 2.68 -8.53
CA THR A 40 9.73 3.02 -7.33
C THR A 40 8.97 2.81 -6.02
N THR A 41 7.67 2.59 -6.11
CA THR A 41 6.80 2.21 -4.98
C THR A 41 6.58 0.70 -4.86
N HIS A 42 7.51 -0.11 -5.37
CA HIS A 42 7.50 -1.57 -5.32
C HIS A 42 6.35 -2.26 -6.08
N LEU A 43 5.70 -1.57 -7.03
CA LEU A 43 4.68 -2.18 -7.89
C LEU A 43 5.22 -2.72 -9.23
N GLY A 44 6.49 -2.49 -9.56
CA GLY A 44 7.06 -2.90 -10.85
C GLY A 44 6.77 -4.34 -11.27
N PRO A 45 7.11 -5.36 -10.45
CA PRO A 45 6.81 -6.75 -10.76
C PRO A 45 5.31 -7.06 -10.83
N ILE A 46 4.49 -6.35 -10.06
CA ILE A 46 3.01 -6.48 -10.10
C ILE A 46 2.49 -5.95 -11.42
N ILE A 47 2.94 -4.76 -11.85
CA ILE A 47 2.57 -4.17 -13.16
C ILE A 47 2.92 -5.13 -14.30
N LYS A 48 4.11 -5.73 -14.24
CA LYS A 48 4.53 -6.74 -15.22
C LYS A 48 3.61 -7.96 -15.26
N GLN A 49 3.10 -8.38 -14.11
CA GLN A 49 2.25 -9.57 -13.97
C GLN A 49 0.80 -9.29 -14.33
N THR A 50 0.26 -8.13 -13.96
CA THR A 50 -1.16 -7.80 -14.05
C THR A 50 -1.52 -6.91 -15.24
N GLY A 51 -0.54 -6.25 -15.85
CA GLY A 51 -0.76 -5.25 -16.88
C GLY A 51 -1.31 -3.92 -16.35
N VAL A 52 -1.34 -2.94 -17.23
CA VAL A 52 -1.89 -1.61 -16.99
C VAL A 52 -3.34 -1.57 -17.45
N PHE A 53 -4.24 -1.02 -16.63
CA PHE A 53 -5.61 -0.83 -17.05
C PHE A 53 -5.71 0.22 -18.16
N ALA A 54 -6.40 -0.14 -19.23
CA ALA A 54 -6.85 0.78 -20.28
C ALA A 54 -8.25 0.36 -20.76
N PRO A 55 -9.14 1.30 -21.13
CA PRO A 55 -10.51 0.98 -21.55
C PRO A 55 -10.58 0.18 -22.87
N ARG A 56 -9.47 0.02 -23.54
CA ARG A 56 -9.27 -0.80 -24.76
C ARG A 56 -7.81 -1.24 -24.81
N ASP A 57 -7.52 -2.27 -25.60
CA ASP A 57 -6.14 -2.66 -25.86
C ASP A 57 -5.33 -1.51 -26.42
N VAL A 58 -4.22 -1.23 -25.78
CA VAL A 58 -3.28 -0.19 -26.20
C VAL A 58 -1.99 -0.85 -26.68
N PRO A 59 -1.54 -0.60 -27.91
CA PRO A 59 -0.26 -1.10 -28.37
C PRO A 59 0.87 -0.67 -27.43
N ASP A 60 1.83 -1.57 -27.23
CA ASP A 60 3.00 -1.26 -26.44
C ASP A 60 3.92 -0.29 -27.18
N VAL A 61 3.69 1.00 -26.95
CA VAL A 61 4.46 2.08 -27.59
C VAL A 61 5.94 2.10 -27.19
N TYR A 62 6.31 1.35 -26.14
CA TYR A 62 7.68 1.25 -25.65
C TYR A 62 8.40 -0.05 -26.08
N ALA A 63 7.76 -0.89 -26.91
CA ALA A 63 8.36 -2.15 -27.34
C ALA A 63 9.75 -1.95 -27.96
N PHE A 64 9.92 -0.93 -28.81
CA PHE A 64 11.20 -0.61 -29.43
C PHE A 64 12.31 -0.25 -28.41
N MET A 65 11.94 0.41 -27.31
CA MET A 65 12.92 0.76 -26.26
C MET A 65 13.35 -0.47 -25.46
N ARG A 66 12.45 -1.46 -25.27
CA ARG A 66 12.82 -2.73 -24.64
C ARG A 66 13.70 -3.57 -25.56
N GLU A 67 13.37 -3.64 -26.84
CA GLU A 67 14.21 -4.32 -27.84
C GLU A 67 15.60 -3.71 -27.91
N ALA A 68 15.70 -2.39 -27.73
CA ALA A 68 16.97 -1.69 -27.63
C ALA A 68 17.67 -1.82 -26.26
N GLY A 69 17.07 -2.53 -25.29
CA GLY A 69 17.61 -2.66 -23.93
C GLY A 69 17.52 -1.41 -23.07
N ALA A 70 16.79 -0.39 -23.51
CA ALA A 70 16.65 0.88 -22.81
C ALA A 70 15.55 0.84 -21.72
N LEU A 71 14.63 -0.12 -21.78
CA LEU A 71 13.60 -0.36 -20.77
C LEU A 71 13.54 -1.83 -20.40
N SER A 72 13.35 -2.10 -19.10
CA SER A 72 13.31 -3.47 -18.55
C SER A 72 11.88 -3.95 -18.20
N PHE A 73 10.85 -3.15 -18.43
CA PHE A 73 9.49 -3.48 -18.04
C PHE A 73 8.50 -3.45 -19.21
N ASP A 74 7.45 -4.28 -19.10
CA ASP A 74 6.32 -4.30 -20.00
C ASP A 74 5.24 -3.31 -19.53
N TRP A 75 4.79 -2.45 -20.46
CA TRP A 75 3.70 -1.50 -20.22
C TRP A 75 2.55 -1.80 -21.20
N ARG A 76 1.83 -2.90 -20.93
CA ARG A 76 0.69 -3.31 -21.76
C ARG A 76 -0.59 -2.79 -21.17
N GLY A 77 -1.33 -2.00 -21.93
CA GLY A 77 -2.64 -1.50 -21.55
C GLY A 77 -3.75 -2.39 -22.09
N SER A 78 -4.63 -2.89 -21.22
CA SER A 78 -5.82 -3.66 -21.57
C SER A 78 -6.96 -3.46 -20.56
N PRO A 79 -8.21 -3.79 -20.92
CA PRO A 79 -9.33 -3.76 -19.97
C PRO A 79 -9.16 -4.69 -18.77
N GLU A 80 -8.35 -5.74 -18.89
CA GLU A 80 -8.05 -6.71 -17.84
C GLU A 80 -6.90 -6.28 -16.92
N GLY A 81 -6.19 -5.21 -17.27
CA GLY A 81 -5.10 -4.68 -16.47
C GLY A 81 -5.56 -4.27 -15.08
N GLN A 82 -4.75 -4.57 -14.06
CA GLN A 82 -5.10 -4.27 -12.66
C GLN A 82 -4.29 -3.10 -12.08
N PHE A 83 -3.37 -2.53 -12.85
CA PHE A 83 -2.62 -1.34 -12.44
C PHE A 83 -3.16 -0.08 -13.14
N HIS A 84 -3.51 0.93 -12.36
CA HIS A 84 -4.02 2.21 -12.81
C HIS A 84 -2.95 3.30 -12.65
N SER A 85 -2.53 3.89 -13.77
CA SER A 85 -1.57 4.99 -13.79
C SER A 85 -2.29 6.32 -13.93
N PHE A 86 -1.92 7.28 -13.09
CA PHE A 86 -2.56 8.59 -13.05
C PHE A 86 -1.66 9.74 -13.55
N GLY A 87 -0.46 9.43 -14.02
CA GLY A 87 0.54 10.47 -14.25
C GLY A 87 0.94 11.17 -12.94
N ILE A 88 1.48 12.36 -13.00
CA ILE A 88 1.87 13.15 -11.81
C ILE A 88 0.62 13.83 -11.22
N ALA A 89 -0.28 13.03 -10.65
CA ALA A 89 -1.58 13.52 -10.15
C ALA A 89 -2.04 12.71 -8.91
N GLU A 90 -1.48 13.01 -7.76
CA GLU A 90 -1.78 12.35 -6.48
C GLU A 90 -3.25 12.50 -6.09
N GLY A 91 -3.85 13.68 -6.36
CA GLY A 91 -5.28 13.90 -6.14
C GLY A 91 -6.17 12.95 -6.95
N ASN A 92 -5.81 12.66 -8.20
CA ASN A 92 -6.54 11.69 -9.03
C ASN A 92 -6.41 10.26 -8.50
N ALA A 93 -5.22 9.91 -7.98
CA ALA A 93 -5.01 8.61 -7.34
C ALA A 93 -5.91 8.43 -6.11
N MET A 94 -6.08 9.48 -5.29
CA MET A 94 -6.99 9.45 -4.14
C MET A 94 -8.46 9.41 -4.56
N LEU A 95 -8.87 10.13 -5.60
CA LEU A 95 -10.22 10.06 -6.16
C LEU A 95 -10.54 8.67 -6.75
N TRP A 96 -9.54 8.02 -7.35
CA TRP A 96 -9.68 6.64 -7.78
C TRP A 96 -9.87 5.69 -6.58
N ALA A 97 -9.06 5.82 -5.54
CA ALA A 97 -9.20 5.03 -4.32
C ALA A 97 -10.59 5.24 -3.68
N TYR A 98 -11.09 6.49 -3.68
CA TYR A 98 -12.46 6.81 -3.29
C TYR A 98 -13.49 6.07 -4.14
N ALA A 99 -13.42 6.18 -5.46
CA ALA A 99 -14.40 5.60 -6.36
C ALA A 99 -14.47 4.06 -6.25
N PHE A 100 -13.31 3.40 -6.17
CA PHE A 100 -13.22 1.95 -6.02
C PHE A 100 -13.58 1.49 -4.61
N GLY A 101 -13.17 2.25 -3.59
CA GLY A 101 -13.41 1.92 -2.18
C GLY A 101 -14.86 2.14 -1.73
N ARG A 102 -15.64 2.94 -2.45
CA ARG A 102 -17.08 3.16 -2.19
C ARG A 102 -17.96 1.98 -2.60
N ARG A 103 -17.44 1.04 -3.33
CA ARG A 103 -18.22 -0.12 -3.81
C ARG A 103 -18.46 -1.11 -2.69
N LYS A 104 -19.40 -0.79 -1.79
CA LYS A 104 -19.80 -1.65 -0.65
C LYS A 104 -20.52 -2.94 -1.09
N LYS A 105 -21.14 -2.94 -2.26
CA LYS A 105 -21.79 -4.12 -2.84
C LYS A 105 -21.29 -4.29 -4.26
N ALA A 106 -20.91 -5.50 -4.57
CA ALA A 106 -20.60 -5.87 -5.93
C ALA A 106 -21.77 -5.48 -6.84
N LEU A 107 -21.45 -5.00 -8.02
CA LEU A 107 -22.42 -5.01 -9.10
C LEU A 107 -22.83 -6.47 -9.33
N GLU A 108 -24.11 -6.77 -9.05
CA GLU A 108 -24.73 -8.05 -9.37
C GLU A 108 -24.03 -9.31 -8.84
N GLY A 109 -23.75 -9.36 -7.53
CA GLY A 109 -23.21 -10.57 -6.87
C GLY A 109 -21.71 -10.80 -7.01
N LYS A 110 -20.94 -9.85 -7.53
CA LYS A 110 -19.47 -9.90 -7.55
C LYS A 110 -18.91 -9.31 -6.27
N ALA A 111 -17.85 -9.89 -5.72
CA ALA A 111 -17.16 -9.36 -4.56
C ALA A 111 -16.60 -7.94 -4.85
N PRO A 112 -16.57 -7.04 -3.85
CA PRO A 112 -16.02 -5.70 -4.02
C PRO A 112 -14.53 -5.76 -4.35
N LEU A 113 -14.05 -4.79 -5.13
CA LEU A 113 -12.63 -4.65 -5.43
C LEU A 113 -11.84 -4.23 -4.19
N LEU A 114 -10.56 -4.57 -4.17
CA LEU A 114 -9.61 -4.26 -3.12
C LEU A 114 -8.63 -3.19 -3.65
N PRO A 115 -8.95 -1.88 -3.53
CA PRO A 115 -8.10 -0.83 -4.05
C PRO A 115 -6.91 -0.56 -3.14
N ILE A 116 -5.71 -0.59 -3.72
CA ILE A 116 -4.44 -0.33 -3.09
C ILE A 116 -3.77 0.79 -3.86
N VAL A 117 -3.56 1.94 -3.23
CA VAL A 117 -2.91 3.10 -3.86
C VAL A 117 -1.56 3.36 -3.24
N THR A 118 -0.51 3.42 -4.06
CA THR A 118 0.85 3.72 -3.59
C THR A 118 1.29 5.10 -4.06
N VAL A 119 1.85 5.86 -3.14
CA VAL A 119 2.37 7.21 -3.38
C VAL A 119 3.65 7.38 -2.57
N TYR A 120 4.59 8.18 -3.04
CA TYR A 120 5.67 8.62 -2.15
C TYR A 120 5.07 9.28 -0.90
N ASP A 121 5.51 8.83 0.27
CA ASP A 121 4.91 9.24 1.54
C ASP A 121 4.68 10.75 1.64
N LYS A 122 5.70 11.55 1.30
CA LYS A 122 5.62 13.01 1.26
C LYS A 122 4.50 13.56 0.37
N PHE A 123 4.18 12.89 -0.72
CA PHE A 123 3.26 13.44 -1.73
C PHE A 123 1.79 13.15 -1.44
N PHE A 124 1.49 12.41 -0.38
CA PHE A 124 0.12 12.39 0.15
C PHE A 124 -0.40 13.79 0.51
N GLU A 125 0.49 14.71 0.88
CA GLU A 125 0.13 16.11 1.15
C GLU A 125 -0.57 16.78 -0.05
N ARG A 126 -0.24 16.38 -1.29
CA ARG A 126 -0.86 16.91 -2.51
C ARG A 126 -2.27 16.38 -2.78
N GLY A 127 -2.58 15.19 -2.27
CA GLY A 127 -3.88 14.54 -2.42
C GLY A 127 -4.68 14.48 -1.12
N PHE A 128 -4.27 15.19 -0.08
CA PHE A 128 -4.81 15.04 1.26
C PHE A 128 -6.31 15.38 1.34
N ASN A 129 -6.76 16.45 0.69
CA ASN A 129 -8.16 16.83 0.67
C ASN A 129 -9.06 15.75 0.03
N GLN A 130 -8.58 15.10 -1.03
CA GLN A 130 -9.31 14.02 -1.68
C GLN A 130 -9.33 12.75 -0.83
N LEU A 131 -8.23 12.47 -0.13
CA LEU A 131 -8.13 11.36 0.80
C LEU A 131 -9.05 11.56 2.02
N ASP A 132 -9.04 12.75 2.62
CA ASP A 132 -9.94 13.11 3.72
C ASP A 132 -11.41 12.93 3.31
N TYR A 133 -11.78 13.45 2.14
CA TYR A 133 -13.13 13.25 1.60
C TYR A 133 -13.45 11.76 1.37
N ALA A 134 -12.49 10.97 0.88
CA ALA A 134 -12.68 9.54 0.67
C ALA A 134 -12.97 8.81 1.99
N VAL A 135 -12.22 9.14 3.05
CA VAL A 135 -12.41 8.58 4.39
C VAL A 135 -13.74 9.04 4.98
N TYR A 136 -14.05 10.34 4.90
CA TYR A 136 -15.34 10.89 5.33
C TYR A 136 -16.53 10.19 4.66
N ALA A 137 -16.40 9.87 3.38
CA ALA A 137 -17.41 9.16 2.62
C ALA A 137 -17.42 7.64 2.85
N ASN A 138 -16.71 7.12 3.83
CA ASN A 138 -16.57 5.69 4.14
C ASN A 138 -16.08 4.84 2.94
N ALA A 139 -15.18 5.37 2.12
CA ALA A 139 -14.48 4.57 1.13
C ALA A 139 -13.46 3.65 1.81
N ARG A 140 -13.32 2.42 1.33
CA ARG A 140 -12.43 1.41 1.89
C ARG A 140 -11.31 1.12 0.92
N PHE A 141 -10.10 1.44 1.32
CA PHE A 141 -8.90 1.29 0.51
C PHE A 141 -7.67 1.15 1.41
N ILE A 142 -6.58 0.70 0.82
CA ILE A 142 -5.27 0.74 1.46
C ILE A 142 -4.43 1.78 0.74
N ALA A 143 -4.06 2.84 1.45
CA ALA A 143 -3.09 3.83 0.99
C ALA A 143 -1.70 3.45 1.52
N VAL A 144 -0.70 3.45 0.66
CA VAL A 144 0.66 3.03 1.00
C VAL A 144 1.63 4.15 0.70
N GLY A 145 2.22 4.71 1.75
CA GLY A 145 3.28 5.72 1.66
C GLY A 145 4.65 5.04 1.57
N VAL A 146 5.22 4.95 0.38
CA VAL A 146 6.52 4.31 0.14
C VAL A 146 7.25 4.94 -1.05
N PRO A 147 8.53 5.26 -0.91
CA PRO A 147 9.34 5.27 0.31
C PRO A 147 8.89 6.33 1.32
N SER A 148 9.17 6.09 2.60
CA SER A 148 8.83 6.98 3.70
C SER A 148 10.07 7.51 4.45
N GLY A 149 9.85 8.50 5.30
CA GLY A 149 10.88 9.06 6.16
C GLY A 149 12.01 9.73 5.38
N THR A 150 13.23 9.41 5.77
CA THR A 150 14.47 9.89 5.14
C THR A 150 15.07 8.87 4.17
N GLY A 151 14.34 7.80 3.81
CA GLY A 151 14.81 6.71 2.95
C GLY A 151 15.23 7.17 1.54
N LEU A 152 14.66 8.28 1.05
CA LEU A 152 15.03 8.92 -0.21
C LEU A 152 16.10 10.02 -0.05
N SER A 153 17.04 9.84 0.85
CA SER A 153 18.08 10.86 1.15
C SER A 153 18.92 11.28 -0.08
N ARG A 154 18.99 10.42 -1.10
CA ARG A 154 19.73 10.71 -2.34
C ARG A 154 18.94 11.57 -3.34
N GLU A 155 17.61 11.66 -3.21
CA GLU A 155 16.82 12.41 -4.16
C GLU A 155 16.79 13.89 -3.81
N THR A 156 16.12 14.29 -2.78
CA THR A 156 16.17 15.67 -2.23
C THR A 156 15.39 15.75 -0.92
N ALA A 157 15.53 16.83 -0.18
CA ALA A 157 14.72 17.11 1.02
C ALA A 157 13.20 17.16 0.72
N THR A 158 12.82 17.48 -0.52
CA THR A 158 11.41 17.58 -0.93
C THR A 158 10.69 16.22 -0.99
N HIS A 159 11.42 15.11 -1.00
CA HIS A 159 10.88 13.75 -1.02
C HIS A 159 10.86 13.09 0.37
N GLN A 160 11.43 13.74 1.36
CA GLN A 160 11.48 13.23 2.73
C GLN A 160 10.21 13.63 3.50
N SER A 161 9.69 12.71 4.32
CA SER A 161 8.49 12.95 5.10
C SER A 161 8.71 12.60 6.57
N ILE A 162 8.21 13.46 7.46
CA ILE A 162 8.22 13.25 8.92
C ILE A 162 6.80 13.30 9.46
N GLN A 163 5.96 14.14 8.86
CA GLN A 163 4.65 14.51 9.40
C GLN A 163 3.48 13.70 8.83
N THR A 164 3.67 12.98 7.73
CA THR A 164 2.57 12.32 6.99
C THR A 164 1.82 11.32 7.86
N LEU A 165 2.54 10.48 8.64
CA LEU A 165 1.90 9.55 9.55
C LEU A 165 0.95 10.27 10.53
N ARG A 166 1.39 11.39 11.12
CA ARG A 166 0.56 12.15 12.04
C ARG A 166 -0.69 12.71 11.37
N MET A 167 -0.55 13.24 10.14
CA MET A 167 -1.70 13.73 9.37
C MET A 167 -2.73 12.61 9.12
N MET A 168 -2.26 11.41 8.83
CA MET A 168 -3.14 10.24 8.62
C MET A 168 -3.82 9.79 9.91
N MET A 169 -3.11 9.84 11.05
CA MET A 169 -3.69 9.47 12.35
C MET A 169 -4.81 10.40 12.81
N ASP A 170 -4.81 11.64 12.35
CA ASP A 170 -5.83 12.63 12.70
C ASP A 170 -7.15 12.46 11.91
N LEU A 171 -7.20 11.52 10.94
CA LEU A 171 -8.39 11.26 10.12
C LEU A 171 -9.31 10.20 10.76
N PRO A 172 -10.50 10.56 11.25
CA PRO A 172 -11.45 9.59 11.78
C PRO A 172 -11.94 8.61 10.70
N GLY A 173 -11.75 7.31 10.92
CA GLY A 173 -12.12 6.26 9.96
C GLY A 173 -10.96 5.79 9.06
N LEU A 174 -9.76 6.32 9.28
CA LEU A 174 -8.51 5.80 8.73
C LEU A 174 -7.67 5.19 9.86
N ILE A 175 -7.16 3.99 9.64
CA ILE A 175 -6.22 3.35 10.56
C ILE A 175 -4.83 3.42 9.94
N ALA A 176 -3.89 4.05 10.65
CA ALA A 176 -2.52 4.27 10.17
C ALA A 176 -1.54 3.35 10.89
N TYR A 177 -0.63 2.73 10.11
CA TYR A 177 0.42 1.85 10.61
C TYR A 177 1.78 2.19 10.00
N GLU A 178 2.83 2.00 10.79
CA GLU A 178 4.22 2.01 10.34
C GLU A 178 4.90 0.71 10.81
N PRO A 179 4.74 -0.39 10.05
CA PRO A 179 5.32 -1.68 10.42
C PRO A 179 6.84 -1.63 10.38
N ALA A 180 7.50 -2.18 11.43
CA ALA A 180 8.96 -2.23 11.49
C ALA A 180 9.53 -3.39 10.67
N PHE A 181 8.89 -4.56 10.74
CA PHE A 181 9.36 -5.80 10.13
C PHE A 181 8.39 -6.35 9.09
N ALA A 182 8.88 -7.24 8.23
CA ALA A 182 8.05 -7.94 7.25
C ALA A 182 6.94 -8.76 7.93
N ALA A 183 7.19 -9.34 9.09
CA ALA A 183 6.19 -10.09 9.86
C ALA A 183 5.03 -9.20 10.32
N ASP A 184 5.33 -7.98 10.78
CA ASP A 184 4.30 -7.01 11.16
C ASP A 184 3.46 -6.60 9.96
N LEU A 185 4.13 -6.30 8.83
CA LEU A 185 3.44 -5.95 7.61
C LEU A 185 2.50 -7.08 7.16
N HIS A 186 2.94 -8.33 7.22
CA HIS A 186 2.10 -9.48 6.85
C HIS A 186 0.82 -9.55 7.70
N ALA A 187 0.95 -9.38 9.01
CA ALA A 187 -0.19 -9.40 9.93
C ALA A 187 -1.15 -8.23 9.68
N ILE A 188 -0.61 -7.01 9.63
CA ILE A 188 -1.37 -5.77 9.43
C ILE A 188 -2.04 -5.76 8.06
N TYR A 189 -1.32 -6.14 7.00
CA TYR A 189 -1.85 -6.13 5.64
C TYR A 189 -2.95 -7.17 5.44
N GLY A 190 -2.78 -8.36 5.99
CA GLY A 190 -3.81 -9.39 5.99
C GLY A 190 -5.08 -8.94 6.72
N HIS A 191 -4.93 -8.31 7.88
CA HIS A 191 -6.03 -7.69 8.61
C HIS A 191 -6.71 -6.59 7.78
N ALA A 192 -5.95 -5.66 7.23
CA ALA A 192 -6.48 -4.58 6.42
C ALA A 192 -7.30 -5.09 5.22
N LEU A 193 -6.77 -6.08 4.47
CA LEU A 193 -7.50 -6.67 3.34
C LEU A 193 -8.83 -7.32 3.77
N ALA A 194 -8.86 -8.03 4.90
CA ALA A 194 -10.09 -8.61 5.44
C ALA A 194 -11.10 -7.51 5.77
N ARG A 195 -10.65 -6.45 6.45
CA ARG A 195 -11.51 -5.33 6.85
C ARG A 195 -12.09 -4.53 5.67
N LEU A 196 -11.43 -4.49 4.51
CA LEU A 196 -11.98 -3.82 3.33
C LEU A 196 -13.31 -4.46 2.86
N TRP A 197 -13.54 -5.73 3.15
CA TRP A 197 -14.77 -6.44 2.77
C TRP A 197 -15.84 -6.44 3.87
N ASP A 198 -15.50 -6.09 5.09
CA ASP A 198 -16.45 -6.01 6.20
C ASP A 198 -17.42 -4.84 6.02
N GLU A 199 -18.66 -4.99 6.51
CA GLU A 199 -19.66 -3.91 6.45
C GLU A 199 -19.23 -2.69 7.27
N ASP A 200 -18.53 -2.91 8.37
CA ASP A 200 -17.99 -1.87 9.28
C ASP A 200 -16.46 -1.67 9.09
N GLY A 201 -15.93 -2.01 7.91
CA GLY A 201 -14.51 -1.88 7.64
C GLY A 201 -14.07 -0.43 7.49
N GLU A 202 -12.77 -0.20 7.65
CA GLU A 202 -12.11 1.10 7.60
C GLU A 202 -11.23 1.24 6.36
N ALA A 203 -10.73 2.44 6.10
CA ALA A 203 -9.58 2.68 5.24
C ALA A 203 -8.28 2.51 6.03
N PHE A 204 -7.21 2.17 5.33
CA PHE A 204 -5.90 1.95 5.95
C PHE A 204 -4.83 2.80 5.29
N TYR A 205 -3.91 3.28 6.09
CA TYR A 205 -2.67 3.88 5.62
C TYR A 205 -1.47 3.09 6.16
N LEU A 206 -0.59 2.65 5.27
CA LEU A 206 0.62 1.93 5.60
C LEU A 206 1.84 2.77 5.20
N ARG A 207 2.66 3.12 6.16
CA ARG A 207 3.91 3.84 5.95
C ARG A 207 5.06 2.85 5.86
N LEU A 208 5.65 2.70 4.67
CA LEU A 208 6.65 1.68 4.39
C LEU A 208 8.00 2.29 4.02
N THR A 209 9.07 1.59 4.35
CA THR A 209 10.44 1.99 3.99
C THR A 209 11.02 1.14 2.87
N THR A 210 11.92 1.73 2.09
CA THR A 210 12.79 1.03 1.13
C THR A 210 14.16 0.69 1.74
N GLN A 211 14.42 1.12 2.99
CA GLN A 211 15.65 0.76 3.69
C GLN A 211 15.53 -0.66 4.22
N PRO A 212 16.40 -1.60 3.82
CA PRO A 212 16.42 -2.93 4.40
C PRO A 212 16.78 -2.87 5.88
N LEU A 213 16.08 -3.68 6.66
CA LEU A 213 16.37 -3.90 8.08
C LEU A 213 16.62 -5.37 8.32
N GLU A 214 17.51 -5.67 9.26
CA GLU A 214 17.66 -7.03 9.76
C GLU A 214 16.37 -7.45 10.43
N GLN A 215 15.85 -8.61 10.03
CA GLN A 215 14.57 -9.09 10.55
C GLN A 215 14.79 -9.73 11.91
N ALA A 216 14.12 -9.19 12.92
CA ALA A 216 14.17 -9.74 14.27
C ALA A 216 13.22 -10.92 14.43
N GLU A 217 13.54 -11.81 15.37
CA GLU A 217 12.57 -12.78 15.86
C GLU A 217 11.44 -12.05 16.58
N VAL A 218 10.22 -12.30 16.16
CA VAL A 218 9.03 -11.69 16.76
C VAL A 218 8.43 -12.62 17.82
N PRO A 219 7.88 -12.10 18.92
CA PRO A 219 7.31 -12.91 19.98
C PRO A 219 6.07 -13.69 19.51
N GLU A 220 5.74 -14.76 20.22
CA GLU A 220 4.48 -15.49 20.01
C GLU A 220 3.30 -14.55 20.20
N GLY A 221 2.30 -14.63 19.30
CA GLY A 221 1.15 -13.74 19.32
C GLY A 221 1.41 -12.32 18.75
N HIS A 222 2.61 -12.06 18.21
CA HIS A 222 2.98 -10.74 17.67
C HIS A 222 1.96 -10.22 16.65
N ALA A 223 1.36 -11.11 15.85
CA ALA A 223 0.44 -10.71 14.78
C ALA A 223 -0.79 -9.94 15.33
N GLU A 224 -1.37 -10.43 16.42
CA GLU A 224 -2.48 -9.74 17.09
C GLU A 224 -2.02 -8.42 17.72
N LEU A 225 -0.85 -8.42 18.35
CA LEU A 225 -0.28 -7.23 18.98
C LEU A 225 0.10 -6.16 17.94
N ALA A 226 0.66 -6.54 16.81
CA ALA A 226 0.99 -5.62 15.72
C ALA A 226 -0.29 -4.94 15.17
N VAL A 227 -1.36 -5.71 14.98
CA VAL A 227 -2.66 -5.18 14.55
C VAL A 227 -3.27 -4.26 15.62
N ARG A 228 -3.05 -4.53 16.90
CA ARG A 228 -3.50 -3.67 18.03
C ARG A 228 -2.64 -2.42 18.21
N GLY A 229 -1.51 -2.30 17.53
CA GLY A 229 -0.69 -1.09 17.56
C GLY A 229 0.74 -1.26 18.01
N GLY A 230 1.16 -2.42 18.52
CA GLY A 230 2.57 -2.66 18.84
C GLY A 230 2.82 -3.66 19.94
N TYR A 231 4.08 -4.05 20.08
CA TYR A 231 4.56 -4.99 21.09
C TYR A 231 6.01 -4.66 21.51
N TRP A 232 6.45 -5.25 22.62
CA TRP A 232 7.83 -5.14 23.06
C TRP A 232 8.68 -6.22 22.39
N LEU A 233 9.75 -5.82 21.70
CA LEU A 233 10.60 -6.72 20.93
C LEU A 233 11.73 -7.32 21.78
N VAL A 234 12.26 -6.60 22.76
CA VAL A 234 13.43 -6.99 23.54
C VAL A 234 13.13 -6.91 25.04
N GLY A 235 13.69 -7.89 25.81
CA GLY A 235 13.52 -7.96 27.25
C GLY A 235 14.06 -6.74 28.02
N ASP A 236 14.11 -6.88 29.31
CA ASP A 236 14.06 -5.88 30.38
C ASP A 236 14.81 -4.53 30.21
N ASP A 237 15.86 -4.45 29.38
CA ASP A 237 16.71 -3.26 29.31
C ASP A 237 16.57 -2.40 28.03
N VAL A 238 16.03 -2.93 26.95
CA VAL A 238 15.80 -2.18 25.69
C VAL A 238 14.42 -2.48 25.16
N ARG A 239 13.58 -1.47 25.14
CA ARG A 239 12.19 -1.58 24.67
C ARG A 239 12.08 -0.93 23.29
N VAL A 240 12.02 -1.76 22.26
CA VAL A 240 11.70 -1.32 20.90
C VAL A 240 10.29 -1.80 20.60
N GLY A 241 9.36 -0.87 20.42
CA GLY A 241 8.00 -1.16 20.01
C GLY A 241 7.84 -1.05 18.49
N ALA A 242 7.18 -1.99 17.86
CA ALA A 242 6.57 -1.73 16.57
C ALA A 242 5.37 -0.79 16.82
N VAL A 243 5.39 0.40 16.23
CA VAL A 243 4.34 1.39 16.46
C VAL A 243 3.27 1.21 15.38
N GLY A 244 2.13 0.67 15.78
CA GLY A 244 0.89 0.89 15.07
C GLY A 244 0.18 2.08 15.71
N ALA A 245 -0.28 3.02 14.93
CA ALA A 245 -1.05 4.12 15.43
C ALA A 245 -2.53 3.88 15.10
N HIS A 246 -3.36 3.73 16.12
CA HIS A 246 -4.80 3.67 15.93
C HIS A 246 -5.35 5.05 15.65
N GLY A 247 -6.07 5.21 14.54
CA GLY A 247 -7.06 6.25 14.41
C GLY A 247 -8.16 6.07 15.45
N PHE A 248 -8.76 7.15 15.90
CA PHE A 248 -9.82 7.16 16.91
C PHE A 248 -10.91 6.13 16.59
N GLU A 249 -11.13 5.17 17.48
CA GLU A 249 -12.34 4.35 17.46
C GLU A 249 -13.55 5.28 17.51
N ARG A 250 -14.42 5.21 16.52
CA ARG A 250 -15.76 5.77 16.65
C ARG A 250 -16.48 4.98 17.75
N ARG A 251 -16.53 5.51 18.94
CA ARG A 251 -17.58 5.13 19.87
C ARG A 251 -18.85 5.83 19.39
N VAL A 252 -19.76 5.05 18.84
CA VAL A 252 -21.16 5.43 18.64
C VAL A 252 -21.87 5.39 19.98
#